data_fc3aa003fe9c5b6f27a24a71fc995bc8
#
_entry.id   fc3aa003fe9c5b6f27a24a71fc995bc8
#
_cell.length_a   1.000
_cell.length_b   1.000
_cell.length_c   1.000
_cell.angle_alpha   90.00
_cell.angle_beta   90.00
_cell.angle_gamma   90.00
#
_symmetry.space_group_name_H-M   'P 1'
#
loop_
_entity.id
_entity.type
_entity.pdbx_description
1 polymer ?
#
loop_
_entity_poly.entity_id
_entity_poly.type
_entity_poly.pdbx_seq_one_letter_code
_entity_poly.pdbx_strand_id
1 'polypeptide(L)'
;TNYYTEEELGEEFQYVPEKINELIHKEPGIIAFFPEQYKSENFTGKIISGATIKPSEFFGGTKWYPTSAPAPIFGLIPLLPGTLLVSIGAIALSLPFGVAVAIYMAEIANTKTRNLLKPIIELLAGIPSVVYGFFGLVVIVPLIQKTLDLPVGETAFAGSVVLAIMALPTIITVAEDAMRTTPRAMKEASLALGATQWQTIYKVIIPYSISGITSAVVLGIGRAIGETMAVLMVTGNAAVIPTSFFEPVRTIPATIAAELGEAPAGGAHYQALFMLGAVLFLITLGLSIAVEYISSKRKI
;
A
#
# COMPACT_ATOMS: atom_id res chain seq x y z
N THR A 1 -16.25 -8.56 -38.10
CA THR A 1 -16.54 -9.48 -39.20
C THR A 1 -16.65 -10.86 -38.60
N ASN A 2 -17.85 -11.51 -38.71
CA ASN A 2 -17.99 -12.90 -38.29
C ASN A 2 -17.39 -13.77 -39.40
N TYR A 3 -16.34 -14.50 -39.08
CA TYR A 3 -15.69 -15.42 -40.04
C TYR A 3 -16.48 -16.68 -40.25
N TYR A 4 -17.24 -17.15 -39.23
CA TYR A 4 -18.04 -18.35 -39.24
C TYR A 4 -19.39 -18.13 -38.58
N THR A 5 -20.42 -18.83 -39.01
CA THR A 5 -21.75 -18.84 -38.38
C THR A 5 -21.79 -19.88 -37.27
N GLU A 6 -22.80 -19.80 -36.38
CA GLU A 6 -22.97 -20.77 -35.28
C GLU A 6 -23.20 -22.18 -35.82
N GLU A 7 -23.89 -22.33 -36.98
CA GLU A 7 -24.11 -23.62 -37.64
C GLU A 7 -22.80 -24.26 -38.14
N GLU A 8 -21.83 -23.42 -38.61
CA GLU A 8 -20.52 -23.90 -39.07
C GLU A 8 -19.58 -24.27 -37.92
N LEU A 9 -19.84 -23.80 -36.72
CA LEU A 9 -19.06 -24.13 -35.52
C LEU A 9 -19.56 -25.39 -34.81
N GLY A 10 -20.79 -25.86 -35.15
CA GLY A 10 -21.42 -27.06 -34.63
C GLY A 10 -22.03 -26.91 -33.24
N GLU A 11 -22.85 -27.88 -32.84
CA GLU A 11 -23.42 -27.95 -31.51
C GLU A 11 -22.28 -28.05 -30.49
N GLU A 12 -22.33 -27.22 -29.42
CA GLU A 12 -21.28 -27.14 -28.40
C GLU A 12 -19.89 -26.73 -28.93
N PHE A 13 -19.81 -26.04 -30.08
CA PHE A 13 -18.55 -25.56 -30.67
C PHE A 13 -17.53 -26.65 -31.02
N GLN A 14 -17.98 -27.85 -31.31
CA GLN A 14 -17.13 -29.02 -31.59
C GLN A 14 -16.19 -28.84 -32.80
N TYR A 15 -16.55 -28.02 -33.80
CA TYR A 15 -15.72 -27.74 -34.97
C TYR A 15 -14.79 -26.52 -34.82
N VAL A 16 -14.82 -25.83 -33.69
CA VAL A 16 -13.97 -24.66 -33.46
C VAL A 16 -12.49 -24.96 -33.64
N PRO A 17 -11.92 -26.09 -33.15
CA PRO A 17 -10.50 -26.40 -33.34
C PRO A 17 -10.08 -26.50 -34.81
N GLU A 18 -10.92 -27.10 -35.65
CA GLU A 18 -10.64 -27.24 -37.08
C GLU A 18 -10.76 -25.89 -37.79
N LYS A 19 -11.79 -25.11 -37.47
CA LYS A 19 -12.03 -23.81 -38.06
C LYS A 19 -10.96 -22.78 -37.70
N ILE A 20 -10.39 -22.86 -36.49
CA ILE A 20 -9.23 -22.03 -36.08
C ILE A 20 -8.02 -22.38 -36.98
N ASN A 21 -7.72 -23.65 -37.19
CA ASN A 21 -6.63 -24.06 -38.06
C ASN A 21 -6.83 -23.60 -39.52
N GLU A 22 -8.04 -23.76 -40.05
CA GLU A 22 -8.40 -23.27 -41.38
C GLU A 22 -8.17 -21.76 -41.52
N LEU A 23 -8.60 -20.98 -40.53
CA LEU A 23 -8.47 -19.53 -40.52
C LEU A 23 -7.00 -19.10 -40.51
N ILE A 24 -6.17 -19.74 -39.67
CA ILE A 24 -4.74 -19.44 -39.56
C ILE A 24 -4.01 -19.70 -40.89
N HIS A 25 -4.43 -20.73 -41.60
CA HIS A 25 -3.86 -21.03 -42.92
C HIS A 25 -4.33 -20.06 -44.01
N LYS A 26 -5.59 -19.63 -43.94
CA LYS A 26 -6.21 -18.75 -44.92
C LYS A 26 -5.75 -17.30 -44.83
N GLU A 27 -5.49 -16.84 -43.65
CA GLU A 27 -5.07 -15.43 -43.38
C GLU A 27 -3.73 -15.36 -42.66
N PRO A 28 -2.58 -15.25 -43.40
CA PRO A 28 -1.28 -15.07 -42.79
C PRO A 28 -1.19 -13.78 -41.96
N GLY A 29 -0.80 -13.91 -40.68
CA GLY A 29 -0.69 -12.80 -39.79
C GLY A 29 -1.89 -12.56 -38.86
N ILE A 30 -2.93 -13.40 -38.97
CA ILE A 30 -4.04 -13.35 -38.00
C ILE A 30 -3.54 -13.75 -36.61
N ILE A 31 -4.04 -13.04 -35.58
CA ILE A 31 -3.84 -13.38 -34.18
C ILE A 31 -5.18 -13.85 -33.61
N ALA A 32 -5.28 -15.13 -33.23
CA ALA A 32 -6.46 -15.70 -32.60
C ALA A 32 -6.25 -15.89 -31.11
N PHE A 33 -7.24 -15.50 -30.31
CA PHE A 33 -7.28 -15.74 -28.87
C PHE A 33 -8.45 -16.66 -28.54
N PHE A 34 -8.14 -17.84 -28.00
CA PHE A 34 -9.15 -18.85 -27.67
C PHE A 34 -8.70 -19.72 -26.50
N PRO A 35 -9.64 -20.34 -25.75
CA PRO A 35 -9.33 -21.29 -24.68
C PRO A 35 -8.54 -22.51 -25.18
N GLU A 36 -7.63 -23.02 -24.37
CA GLU A 36 -6.74 -24.14 -24.73
C GLU A 36 -7.51 -25.41 -25.11
N GLN A 37 -8.71 -25.60 -24.59
CA GLN A 37 -9.60 -26.72 -24.93
C GLN A 37 -9.98 -26.79 -26.43
N TYR A 38 -9.94 -25.66 -27.14
CA TYR A 38 -10.20 -25.57 -28.57
C TYR A 38 -8.95 -25.69 -29.45
N LYS A 39 -7.82 -26.03 -28.86
CA LYS A 39 -6.60 -26.29 -29.60
C LYS A 39 -6.64 -27.70 -30.17
N SER A 40 -6.60 -27.82 -31.49
CA SER A 40 -6.53 -29.15 -32.15
C SER A 40 -5.18 -29.82 -31.86
N GLU A 41 -5.14 -31.16 -31.89
CA GLU A 41 -3.89 -31.93 -31.80
C GLU A 41 -2.91 -31.59 -32.92
N ASN A 42 -3.41 -31.22 -34.10
CA ASN A 42 -2.63 -30.84 -35.27
C ASN A 42 -2.58 -29.32 -35.47
N PHE A 43 -2.50 -28.54 -34.37
CA PHE A 43 -2.46 -27.08 -34.43
C PHE A 43 -1.19 -26.58 -35.11
N THR A 44 -1.34 -25.90 -36.26
CA THR A 44 -0.22 -25.42 -37.09
C THR A 44 0.17 -23.99 -36.82
N GLY A 45 -0.62 -23.26 -36.04
CA GLY A 45 -0.32 -21.89 -35.65
C GLY A 45 0.85 -21.80 -34.68
N LYS A 46 1.58 -20.69 -34.73
CA LYS A 46 2.60 -20.38 -33.71
C LYS A 46 1.89 -20.00 -32.40
N ILE A 47 2.01 -20.86 -31.40
CA ILE A 47 1.54 -20.50 -30.07
C ILE A 47 2.39 -19.32 -29.60
N ILE A 48 1.78 -18.15 -29.52
CA ILE A 48 2.32 -17.06 -28.72
C ILE A 48 1.97 -17.48 -27.30
N SER A 49 2.85 -18.25 -26.66
CA SER A 49 2.65 -18.75 -25.29
C SER A 49 2.21 -17.58 -24.43
N GLY A 50 1.09 -17.78 -23.74
CA GLY A 50 0.54 -16.77 -22.83
C GLY A 50 1.66 -16.25 -21.97
N ALA A 51 1.76 -14.96 -21.87
CA ALA A 51 2.91 -14.23 -21.36
C ALA A 51 3.40 -14.84 -20.04
N THR A 52 4.44 -15.66 -20.11
CA THR A 52 5.24 -15.97 -18.93
C THR A 52 5.97 -14.68 -18.59
N ILE A 53 5.63 -14.12 -17.44
CA ILE A 53 6.26 -12.89 -17.00
C ILE A 53 7.73 -13.19 -16.72
N LYS A 54 8.62 -12.61 -17.51
CA LYS A 54 10.05 -12.72 -17.24
C LYS A 54 10.40 -11.87 -16.04
N PRO A 55 11.09 -12.41 -15.02
CA PRO A 55 11.49 -11.63 -13.85
C PRO A 55 12.19 -10.31 -14.19
N SER A 56 13.05 -10.29 -15.21
CA SER A 56 13.74 -9.09 -15.65
C SER A 56 12.78 -8.00 -16.18
N GLU A 57 11.74 -8.39 -16.89
CA GLU A 57 10.71 -7.48 -17.40
C GLU A 57 9.82 -6.95 -16.29
N PHE A 58 9.50 -7.78 -15.29
CA PHE A 58 8.73 -7.39 -14.13
C PHE A 58 9.50 -6.42 -13.23
N PHE A 59 10.71 -6.78 -12.80
CA PHE A 59 11.50 -5.95 -11.88
C PHE A 59 12.09 -4.70 -12.53
N GLY A 60 12.43 -4.75 -13.81
CA GLY A 60 12.98 -3.62 -14.58
C GLY A 60 11.96 -2.83 -15.39
N GLY A 61 10.72 -3.29 -15.46
CA GLY A 61 9.69 -2.65 -16.27
C GLY A 61 9.24 -1.31 -15.70
N THR A 62 9.14 -0.30 -16.56
CA THR A 62 8.76 1.09 -16.20
C THR A 62 7.31 1.41 -16.51
N LYS A 63 6.53 0.43 -16.96
CA LYS A 63 5.12 0.60 -17.35
C LYS A 63 4.27 -0.52 -16.76
N TRP A 64 3.07 -0.18 -16.31
CA TRP A 64 2.06 -1.13 -15.85
C TRP A 64 0.79 -0.94 -16.66
N TYR A 65 0.59 -1.79 -17.67
CA TYR A 65 -0.57 -1.79 -18.57
C TYR A 65 -1.06 -3.22 -18.81
N PRO A 66 -1.89 -3.77 -17.90
CA PRO A 66 -2.38 -5.15 -17.98
C PRO A 66 -3.27 -5.44 -19.19
N THR A 67 -3.90 -4.40 -19.75
CA THR A 67 -4.85 -4.49 -20.87
C THR A 67 -4.25 -4.07 -22.22
N SER A 68 -2.93 -3.85 -22.29
CA SER A 68 -2.32 -3.40 -23.54
C SER A 68 -2.27 -4.52 -24.60
N ALA A 69 -2.56 -4.15 -25.84
CA ALA A 69 -2.41 -5.02 -27.01
C ALA A 69 -1.13 -4.65 -27.79
N PRO A 70 -0.39 -5.61 -28.35
CA PRO A 70 -0.70 -7.03 -28.48
C PRO A 70 -0.34 -7.88 -27.25
N ALA A 71 0.35 -7.34 -26.27
CA ALA A 71 0.73 -8.05 -25.04
C ALA A 71 0.62 -7.17 -23.82
N PRO A 72 0.18 -7.68 -22.66
CA PRO A 72 0.15 -6.96 -21.39
C PRO A 72 1.57 -6.65 -20.91
N ILE A 73 1.73 -5.51 -20.23
CA ILE A 73 3.01 -5.04 -19.70
C ILE A 73 2.89 -4.95 -18.18
N PHE A 74 3.78 -5.65 -17.47
CA PHE A 74 3.77 -5.73 -16.01
C PHE A 74 5.12 -5.27 -15.46
N GLY A 75 5.27 -3.97 -15.20
CA GLY A 75 6.47 -3.39 -14.61
C GLY A 75 6.25 -2.93 -13.18
N LEU A 76 7.15 -3.29 -12.28
CA LEU A 76 7.10 -2.93 -10.86
C LEU A 76 7.47 -1.46 -10.61
N ILE A 77 8.39 -0.91 -11.42
CA ILE A 77 9.02 0.40 -11.15
C ILE A 77 8.01 1.55 -10.97
N PRO A 78 6.91 1.70 -11.74
CA PRO A 78 5.99 2.82 -11.51
C PRO A 78 5.21 2.74 -10.19
N LEU A 79 5.09 1.55 -9.58
CA LEU A 79 4.31 1.32 -8.37
C LEU A 79 5.14 1.46 -7.08
N LEU A 80 6.45 1.22 -7.16
CA LEU A 80 7.37 1.32 -6.02
C LEU A 80 7.49 2.74 -5.47
N PRO A 81 7.79 3.78 -6.28
CA PRO A 81 7.90 5.14 -5.79
C PRO A 81 6.59 5.63 -5.17
N GLY A 82 5.44 5.31 -5.78
CA GLY A 82 4.13 5.66 -5.22
C GLY A 82 3.93 5.07 -3.83
N THR A 83 4.23 3.78 -3.64
CA THR A 83 4.14 3.12 -2.34
C THR A 83 5.08 3.75 -1.31
N LEU A 84 6.34 3.99 -1.68
CA LEU A 84 7.34 4.57 -0.77
C LEU A 84 7.03 6.03 -0.42
N LEU A 85 6.69 6.87 -1.39
CA LEU A 85 6.37 8.28 -1.17
C LEU A 85 5.19 8.45 -0.22
N VAL A 86 4.09 7.73 -0.48
CA VAL A 86 2.88 7.83 0.37
C VAL A 86 3.18 7.31 1.78
N SER A 87 3.88 6.19 1.91
CA SER A 87 4.16 5.59 3.23
C SER A 87 5.16 6.41 4.04
N ILE A 88 6.26 6.86 3.43
CA ILE A 88 7.26 7.71 4.11
C ILE A 88 6.64 9.05 4.48
N GLY A 89 5.86 9.66 3.59
CA GLY A 89 5.15 10.90 3.88
C GLY A 89 4.18 10.76 5.05
N ALA A 90 3.42 9.66 5.08
CA ALA A 90 2.50 9.37 6.16
C ALA A 90 3.21 9.24 7.52
N ILE A 91 4.32 8.52 7.57
CA ILE A 91 5.11 8.35 8.79
C ILE A 91 5.79 9.66 9.20
N ALA A 92 6.35 10.40 8.25
CA ALA A 92 6.97 11.70 8.53
C ALA A 92 5.99 12.69 9.16
N LEU A 93 4.71 12.63 8.78
CA LEU A 93 3.66 13.43 9.37
C LEU A 93 3.16 12.85 10.71
N SER A 94 2.83 11.56 10.76
CA SER A 94 2.18 10.96 11.92
C SER A 94 3.11 10.77 13.12
N LEU A 95 4.40 10.47 12.90
CA LEU A 95 5.32 10.14 13.97
C LEU A 95 5.55 11.31 14.94
N PRO A 96 5.91 12.54 14.52
CA PRO A 96 6.14 13.63 15.44
C PRO A 96 4.88 14.01 16.24
N PHE A 97 3.72 14.06 15.56
CA PHE A 97 2.46 14.36 16.23
C PHE A 97 2.01 13.21 17.15
N GLY A 98 2.12 11.97 16.71
CA GLY A 98 1.75 10.79 17.49
C GLY A 98 2.57 10.66 18.77
N VAL A 99 3.90 10.82 18.67
CA VAL A 99 4.78 10.77 19.85
C VAL A 99 4.53 11.97 20.78
N ALA A 100 4.32 13.19 20.25
CA ALA A 100 4.00 14.35 21.08
C ALA A 100 2.69 14.16 21.87
N VAL A 101 1.63 13.65 21.23
CA VAL A 101 0.37 13.34 21.89
C VAL A 101 0.55 12.21 22.92
N ALA A 102 1.32 11.17 22.60
CA ALA A 102 1.63 10.08 23.52
C ALA A 102 2.35 10.58 24.79
N ILE A 103 3.35 11.46 24.63
CA ILE A 103 4.04 12.11 25.76
C ILE A 103 3.04 12.91 26.59
N TYR A 104 2.21 13.72 25.94
CA TYR A 104 1.20 14.51 26.63
C TYR A 104 0.27 13.63 27.47
N MET A 105 -0.26 12.55 26.87
CA MET A 105 -1.18 11.63 27.54
C MET A 105 -0.53 10.81 28.66
N ALA A 106 0.74 10.42 28.48
CA ALA A 106 1.45 9.59 29.46
C ALA A 106 1.88 10.38 30.70
N GLU A 107 2.35 11.65 30.51
CA GLU A 107 3.11 12.36 31.55
C GLU A 107 2.53 13.73 31.95
N ILE A 108 1.72 14.36 31.11
CA ILE A 108 1.26 15.74 31.32
C ILE A 108 -0.24 15.81 31.60
N ALA A 109 -1.03 15.04 30.88
CA ALA A 109 -2.48 15.07 30.97
C ALA A 109 -2.97 14.61 32.35
N ASN A 110 -3.90 15.40 32.93
CA ASN A 110 -4.59 14.97 34.14
C ASN A 110 -5.52 13.78 33.83
N THR A 111 -5.93 13.08 34.88
CA THR A 111 -6.76 11.86 34.77
C THR A 111 -8.08 12.12 34.02
N LYS A 112 -8.70 13.29 34.19
CA LYS A 112 -9.95 13.65 33.51
C LYS A 112 -9.75 13.79 32.00
N THR A 113 -8.74 14.56 31.59
CA THR A 113 -8.40 14.77 30.17
C THR A 113 -8.01 13.48 29.50
N ARG A 114 -7.18 12.66 30.17
CA ARG A 114 -6.79 11.36 29.62
C ARG A 114 -7.97 10.42 29.44
N ASN A 115 -8.85 10.30 30.45
CA ASN A 115 -10.03 9.45 30.39
C ASN A 115 -11.03 9.90 29.32
N LEU A 116 -10.98 11.15 28.88
CA LEU A 116 -11.77 11.66 27.76
C LEU A 116 -11.07 11.39 26.42
N LEU A 117 -9.76 11.63 26.31
CA LEU A 117 -9.04 11.52 25.03
C LEU A 117 -8.78 10.08 24.63
N LYS A 118 -8.47 9.19 25.58
CA LYS A 118 -8.13 7.78 25.27
C LYS A 118 -9.26 7.05 24.51
N PRO A 119 -10.53 7.08 24.96
CA PRO A 119 -11.62 6.49 24.19
C PRO A 119 -11.82 7.11 22.80
N ILE A 120 -11.60 8.43 22.65
CA ILE A 120 -11.73 9.10 21.34
C ILE A 120 -10.64 8.56 20.39
N ILE A 121 -9.40 8.43 20.85
CA ILE A 121 -8.30 7.89 20.04
C ILE A 121 -8.55 6.42 19.68
N GLU A 122 -9.07 5.63 20.61
CA GLU A 122 -9.42 4.23 20.38
C GLU A 122 -10.59 4.09 19.38
N LEU A 123 -11.59 4.96 19.45
CA LEU A 123 -12.68 5.01 18.47
C LEU A 123 -12.17 5.36 17.07
N LEU A 124 -11.24 6.32 16.95
CA LEU A 124 -10.60 6.64 15.67
C LEU A 124 -9.86 5.42 15.09
N ALA A 125 -9.19 4.61 15.93
CA ALA A 125 -8.54 3.39 15.47
C ALA A 125 -9.53 2.35 14.89
N GLY A 126 -10.79 2.37 15.34
CA GLY A 126 -11.86 1.47 14.91
C GLY A 126 -12.57 1.88 13.62
N ILE A 127 -12.32 3.09 13.10
CA ILE A 127 -12.96 3.54 11.85
C ILE A 127 -12.42 2.74 10.66
N PRO A 128 -13.31 2.17 9.79
CA PRO A 128 -12.88 1.47 8.58
C PRO A 128 -12.07 2.37 7.63
N SER A 129 -11.04 1.81 6.98
CA SER A 129 -10.17 2.57 6.07
C SER A 129 -10.92 3.21 4.88
N VAL A 130 -11.98 2.56 4.41
CA VAL A 130 -12.85 3.09 3.34
C VAL A 130 -13.49 4.43 3.76
N VAL A 131 -13.88 4.57 5.04
CA VAL A 131 -14.47 5.82 5.55
C VAL A 131 -13.42 6.94 5.56
N TYR A 132 -12.19 6.63 5.98
CA TYR A 132 -11.07 7.58 5.89
C TYR A 132 -10.77 7.96 4.45
N GLY A 133 -10.80 7.00 3.53
CA GLY A 133 -10.60 7.24 2.10
C GLY A 133 -11.67 8.15 1.51
N PHE A 134 -12.94 7.87 1.83
CA PHE A 134 -14.06 8.70 1.38
C PHE A 134 -14.00 10.13 1.95
N PHE A 135 -13.73 10.27 3.26
CA PHE A 135 -13.52 11.58 3.87
C PHE A 135 -12.32 12.30 3.24
N GLY A 136 -11.24 11.58 3.00
CA GLY A 136 -10.06 12.09 2.30
C GLY A 136 -10.40 12.64 0.93
N LEU A 137 -11.14 11.87 0.13
CA LEU A 137 -11.54 12.25 -1.22
C LEU A 137 -12.46 13.50 -1.23
N VAL A 138 -13.43 13.55 -0.33
CA VAL A 138 -14.47 14.61 -0.34
C VAL A 138 -14.00 15.89 0.35
N VAL A 139 -13.13 15.78 1.36
CA VAL A 139 -12.73 16.93 2.20
C VAL A 139 -11.26 17.29 2.02
N ILE A 140 -10.35 16.33 2.20
CA ILE A 140 -8.90 16.59 2.24
C ILE A 140 -8.36 16.89 0.84
N VAL A 141 -8.73 16.10 -0.15
CA VAL A 141 -8.28 16.27 -1.54
C VAL A 141 -8.67 17.66 -2.09
N PRO A 142 -9.94 18.12 -2.02
CA PRO A 142 -10.30 19.46 -2.46
C PRO A 142 -9.64 20.59 -1.65
N LEU A 143 -9.42 20.37 -0.35
CA LEU A 143 -8.74 21.32 0.51
C LEU A 143 -7.28 21.51 0.07
N ILE A 144 -6.56 20.41 -0.16
CA ILE A 144 -5.18 20.42 -0.65
C ILE A 144 -5.10 21.09 -2.03
N GLN A 145 -5.98 20.69 -2.95
CA GLN A 145 -6.04 21.24 -4.30
C GLN A 145 -6.19 22.77 -4.30
N LYS A 146 -7.13 23.29 -3.51
CA LYS A 146 -7.40 24.73 -3.42
C LYS A 146 -6.29 25.50 -2.69
N THR A 147 -5.72 24.89 -1.62
CA THR A 147 -4.73 25.58 -0.78
C THR A 147 -3.38 25.70 -1.47
N LEU A 148 -3.02 24.68 -2.26
CA LEU A 148 -1.73 24.60 -2.95
C LEU A 148 -1.85 24.95 -4.45
N ASP A 149 -3.03 25.34 -4.92
CA ASP A 149 -3.34 25.69 -6.33
C ASP A 149 -2.87 24.60 -7.31
N LEU A 150 -3.19 23.33 -6.97
CA LEU A 150 -2.79 22.17 -7.77
C LEU A 150 -3.78 21.90 -8.89
N PRO A 151 -3.33 21.41 -10.05
CA PRO A 151 -4.22 21.03 -11.17
C PRO A 151 -5.13 19.85 -10.78
N VAL A 152 -4.63 18.93 -9.92
CA VAL A 152 -5.34 17.75 -9.41
C VAL A 152 -5.07 17.64 -7.92
N GLY A 153 -6.08 17.34 -7.12
CA GLY A 153 -5.95 17.21 -5.66
C GLY A 153 -5.55 15.81 -5.20
N GLU A 154 -5.89 14.78 -6.00
CA GLU A 154 -5.51 13.38 -5.73
C GLU A 154 -4.03 13.18 -6.02
N THR A 155 -3.22 13.18 -4.97
CA THR A 155 -1.76 13.19 -5.06
C THR A 155 -1.13 12.26 -4.03
N ALA A 156 0.17 11.98 -4.14
CA ALA A 156 0.93 11.26 -3.11
C ALA A 156 0.86 11.99 -1.76
N PHE A 157 0.85 13.32 -1.78
CA PHE A 157 0.72 14.14 -0.57
C PHE A 157 -0.65 13.96 0.11
N ALA A 158 -1.74 13.99 -0.65
CA ALA A 158 -3.08 13.75 -0.12
C ALA A 158 -3.19 12.34 0.51
N GLY A 159 -2.67 11.32 -0.18
CA GLY A 159 -2.54 9.97 0.37
C GLY A 159 -1.76 9.92 1.67
N SER A 160 -0.62 10.64 1.73
CA SER A 160 0.20 10.70 2.94
C SER A 160 -0.52 11.35 4.12
N VAL A 161 -1.28 12.41 3.90
CA VAL A 161 -2.06 13.09 4.96
C VAL A 161 -3.16 12.16 5.50
N VAL A 162 -3.93 11.51 4.62
CA VAL A 162 -4.98 10.59 5.04
C VAL A 162 -4.41 9.40 5.80
N LEU A 163 -3.32 8.81 5.30
CA LEU A 163 -2.62 7.72 5.97
C LEU A 163 -2.04 8.16 7.32
N ALA A 164 -1.50 9.38 7.41
CA ALA A 164 -0.98 9.91 8.66
C ALA A 164 -2.08 9.96 9.73
N ILE A 165 -3.27 10.47 9.38
CA ILE A 165 -4.42 10.52 10.29
C ILE A 165 -4.81 9.12 10.76
N MET A 166 -4.78 8.14 9.87
CA MET A 166 -5.10 6.74 10.20
C MET A 166 -4.04 6.06 11.08
N ALA A 167 -2.76 6.43 10.94
CA ALA A 167 -1.66 5.85 11.72
C ALA A 167 -1.57 6.45 13.13
N LEU A 168 -2.01 7.71 13.32
CA LEU A 168 -1.94 8.43 14.59
C LEU A 168 -2.48 7.65 15.80
N PRO A 169 -3.69 7.06 15.77
CA PRO A 169 -4.24 6.35 16.93
C PRO A 169 -3.35 5.18 17.37
N THR A 170 -2.83 4.42 16.44
CA THR A 170 -1.93 3.27 16.72
C THR A 170 -0.62 3.74 17.33
N ILE A 171 0.01 4.77 16.76
CA ILE A 171 1.28 5.32 17.25
C ILE A 171 1.09 5.91 18.66
N ILE A 172 0.02 6.67 18.88
CA ILE A 172 -0.29 7.29 20.17
C ILE A 172 -0.48 6.24 21.25
N THR A 173 -1.35 5.26 21.00
CA THR A 173 -1.71 4.25 22.01
C THR A 173 -0.51 3.40 22.41
N VAL A 174 0.24 2.88 21.44
CA VAL A 174 1.38 2.00 21.72
C VAL A 174 2.54 2.78 22.37
N ALA A 175 2.80 4.02 21.94
CA ALA A 175 3.83 4.84 22.53
C ALA A 175 3.44 5.33 23.95
N GLU A 176 2.18 5.71 24.18
CA GLU A 176 1.67 6.06 25.52
C GLU A 176 1.83 4.88 26.49
N ASP A 177 1.35 3.71 26.10
CA ASP A 177 1.41 2.51 26.94
C ASP A 177 2.88 2.15 27.27
N ALA A 178 3.80 2.26 26.30
CA ALA A 178 5.22 2.05 26.52
C ALA A 178 5.83 3.05 27.53
N MET A 179 5.49 4.33 27.45
CA MET A 179 5.99 5.35 28.40
C MET A 179 5.45 5.13 29.81
N ARG A 180 4.24 4.66 29.94
CA ARG A 180 3.61 4.36 31.22
C ARG A 180 4.21 3.16 31.96
N THR A 181 4.89 2.25 31.27
CA THR A 181 5.62 1.14 31.91
C THR A 181 6.85 1.61 32.68
N THR A 182 7.29 2.87 32.50
CA THR A 182 8.42 3.43 33.25
C THR A 182 8.13 3.42 34.76
N PRO A 183 8.97 2.79 35.61
CA PRO A 183 8.76 2.70 37.04
C PRO A 183 8.68 4.08 37.69
N ARG A 184 7.70 4.26 38.58
CA ARG A 184 7.54 5.53 39.35
C ARG A 184 8.79 5.93 40.12
N ALA A 185 9.48 4.95 40.70
CA ALA A 185 10.72 5.17 41.42
C ALA A 185 11.80 5.87 40.58
N MET A 186 11.89 5.57 39.27
CA MET A 186 12.84 6.26 38.38
C MET A 186 12.46 7.71 38.14
N LYS A 187 11.15 7.97 37.98
CA LYS A 187 10.63 9.35 37.82
C LYS A 187 10.87 10.21 39.09
N GLU A 188 10.54 9.63 40.25
CA GLU A 188 10.71 10.28 41.57
C GLU A 188 12.19 10.51 41.88
N ALA A 189 13.08 9.54 41.60
CA ALA A 189 14.52 9.71 41.76
C ALA A 189 15.08 10.85 40.90
N SER A 190 14.63 10.98 39.64
CA SER A 190 15.04 12.08 38.77
C SER A 190 14.61 13.43 39.31
N LEU A 191 13.37 13.54 39.78
CA LEU A 191 12.84 14.78 40.37
C LEU A 191 13.54 15.12 41.68
N ALA A 192 13.86 14.13 42.54
CA ALA A 192 14.59 14.30 43.77
C ALA A 192 16.04 14.83 43.56
N LEU A 193 16.64 14.52 42.40
CA LEU A 193 17.93 15.09 42.00
C LEU A 193 17.81 16.50 41.39
N GLY A 194 16.64 17.14 41.47
CA GLY A 194 16.41 18.50 41.00
C GLY A 194 16.11 18.61 39.48
N ALA A 195 15.87 17.52 38.79
CA ALA A 195 15.47 17.57 37.38
C ALA A 195 14.06 18.15 37.23
N THR A 196 13.84 18.96 36.21
CA THR A 196 12.49 19.42 35.86
C THR A 196 11.66 18.26 35.23
N GLN A 197 10.34 18.40 35.18
CA GLN A 197 9.47 17.41 34.55
C GLN A 197 9.89 17.12 33.11
N TRP A 198 10.23 18.15 32.33
CA TRP A 198 10.72 17.98 30.97
C TRP A 198 12.05 17.23 30.89
N GLN A 199 12.97 17.53 31.83
CA GLN A 199 14.24 16.79 31.90
C GLN A 199 14.01 15.32 32.23
N THR A 200 13.06 15.01 33.11
CA THR A 200 12.67 13.64 33.44
C THR A 200 12.07 12.92 32.22
N ILE A 201 11.21 13.62 31.45
CA ILE A 201 10.60 13.04 30.25
C ILE A 201 11.69 12.64 29.24
N TYR A 202 12.53 13.58 28.81
CA TYR A 202 13.46 13.29 27.71
C TYR A 202 14.75 12.57 28.12
N LYS A 203 15.16 12.60 29.40
CA LYS A 203 16.38 11.93 29.89
C LYS A 203 16.12 10.59 30.57
N VAL A 204 14.91 10.32 31.04
CA VAL A 204 14.56 9.09 31.77
C VAL A 204 13.47 8.32 31.05
N ILE A 205 12.29 8.94 30.81
CA ILE A 205 11.11 8.22 30.34
C ILE A 205 11.28 7.79 28.88
N ILE A 206 11.62 8.71 27.97
CA ILE A 206 11.81 8.40 26.56
C ILE A 206 12.93 7.37 26.34
N PRO A 207 14.13 7.50 26.92
CA PRO A 207 15.17 6.48 26.80
C PRO A 207 14.76 5.11 27.35
N TYR A 208 14.05 5.07 28.48
CA TYR A 208 13.53 3.83 29.03
C TYR A 208 12.51 3.16 28.13
N SER A 209 11.62 3.95 27.53
CA SER A 209 10.50 3.48 26.69
C SER A 209 10.86 3.36 25.21
N ILE A 210 12.12 3.58 24.81
CA ILE A 210 12.52 3.68 23.41
C ILE A 210 12.17 2.43 22.60
N SER A 211 12.24 1.25 23.19
CA SER A 211 11.87 -0.02 22.53
C SER A 211 10.38 -0.06 22.20
N GLY A 212 9.52 0.38 23.11
CA GLY A 212 8.08 0.43 22.88
C GLY A 212 7.69 1.54 21.89
N ILE A 213 8.35 2.71 21.95
CA ILE A 213 8.16 3.78 20.97
C ILE A 213 8.57 3.31 19.58
N THR A 214 9.68 2.57 19.47
CA THR A 214 10.10 1.98 18.19
C THR A 214 9.10 0.95 17.69
N SER A 215 8.53 0.14 18.58
CA SER A 215 7.45 -0.80 18.21
C SER A 215 6.22 -0.06 17.66
N ALA A 216 5.85 1.08 18.26
CA ALA A 216 4.76 1.93 17.75
C ALA A 216 5.05 2.43 16.33
N VAL A 217 6.29 2.83 16.06
CA VAL A 217 6.74 3.25 14.72
C VAL A 217 6.66 2.10 13.72
N VAL A 218 7.14 0.90 14.08
CA VAL A 218 7.07 -0.29 13.20
C VAL A 218 5.63 -0.62 12.84
N LEU A 219 4.73 -0.62 13.83
CA LEU A 219 3.30 -0.87 13.60
C LEU A 219 2.68 0.20 12.70
N GLY A 220 3.03 1.48 12.90
CA GLY A 220 2.59 2.58 12.03
C GLY A 220 3.08 2.42 10.59
N ILE A 221 4.36 2.06 10.39
CA ILE A 221 4.95 1.78 9.08
C ILE A 221 4.24 0.61 8.39
N GLY A 222 4.07 -0.51 9.11
CA GLY A 222 3.41 -1.69 8.57
C GLY A 222 1.98 -1.38 8.09
N ARG A 223 1.23 -0.59 8.88
CA ARG A 223 -0.11 -0.13 8.50
C ARG A 223 -0.08 0.79 7.28
N ALA A 224 0.85 1.75 7.23
CA ALA A 224 0.94 2.71 6.12
C ALA A 224 1.31 2.04 4.78
N ILE A 225 2.26 1.08 4.79
CA ILE A 225 2.67 0.39 3.56
C ILE A 225 1.58 -0.57 3.06
N GLY A 226 0.84 -1.21 3.99
CA GLY A 226 -0.21 -2.17 3.66
C GLY A 226 -1.57 -1.54 3.36
N GLU A 227 -1.72 -0.22 3.51
CA GLU A 227 -3.02 0.42 3.31
C GLU A 227 -3.43 0.43 1.84
N THR A 228 -4.66 0.03 1.62
CA THR A 228 -5.18 -0.28 0.29
C THR A 228 -6.29 0.68 -0.12
N MET A 229 -7.42 0.64 0.62
CA MET A 229 -8.66 1.29 0.18
C MET A 229 -8.61 2.81 0.31
N ALA A 230 -8.08 3.33 1.41
CA ALA A 230 -7.97 4.77 1.58
C ALA A 230 -7.03 5.38 0.54
N VAL A 231 -5.89 4.73 0.27
CA VAL A 231 -4.90 5.19 -0.73
C VAL A 231 -5.49 5.14 -2.13
N LEU A 232 -6.15 4.04 -2.50
CA LEU A 232 -6.81 3.88 -3.80
C LEU A 232 -7.75 5.06 -4.13
N MET A 233 -8.45 5.59 -3.12
CA MET A 233 -9.42 6.67 -3.29
C MET A 233 -8.78 8.06 -3.42
N VAL A 234 -7.61 8.30 -2.79
CA VAL A 234 -7.10 9.68 -2.60
C VAL A 234 -5.80 9.99 -3.35
N THR A 235 -5.18 9.01 -4.01
CA THR A 235 -3.89 9.22 -4.70
C THR A 235 -3.98 9.37 -6.21
N GLY A 236 -5.19 9.35 -6.79
CA GLY A 236 -5.40 9.47 -8.23
C GLY A 236 -5.05 8.23 -9.05
N ASN A 237 -4.52 7.18 -8.42
CA ASN A 237 -4.33 5.84 -8.96
C ASN A 237 -3.63 5.78 -10.34
N ALA A 238 -2.66 6.67 -10.61
CA ALA A 238 -1.91 6.72 -11.87
C ALA A 238 -0.65 5.85 -11.79
N ALA A 239 -0.53 4.86 -12.69
CA ALA A 239 0.63 3.96 -12.77
C ALA A 239 1.79 4.61 -13.54
N VAL A 240 2.29 5.73 -13.03
CA VAL A 240 3.40 6.50 -13.59
C VAL A 240 4.50 6.68 -12.54
N ILE A 241 5.72 6.93 -12.99
CA ILE A 241 6.81 7.28 -12.09
C ILE A 241 6.64 8.75 -11.72
N PRO A 242 6.34 9.09 -10.45
CA PRO A 242 6.12 10.47 -10.03
C PRO A 242 7.45 11.23 -10.03
N THR A 243 7.42 12.48 -10.47
CA THR A 243 8.53 13.42 -10.39
C THR A 243 8.38 14.37 -9.21
N SER A 244 7.17 14.49 -8.66
CA SER A 244 6.82 15.32 -7.52
C SER A 244 5.93 14.60 -6.53
N PHE A 245 5.99 15.05 -5.27
CA PHE A 245 5.09 14.59 -4.19
C PHE A 245 3.62 15.04 -4.39
N PHE A 246 3.42 16.02 -5.26
CA PHE A 246 2.10 16.58 -5.59
C PHE A 246 1.52 16.02 -6.89
N GLU A 247 2.03 14.89 -7.37
CA GLU A 247 1.49 14.18 -8.52
C GLU A 247 0.65 12.98 -8.10
N PRO A 248 -0.31 12.55 -8.95
CA PRO A 248 -1.02 11.30 -8.76
C PRO A 248 -0.08 10.11 -8.82
N VAL A 249 -0.31 9.13 -7.95
CA VAL A 249 0.48 7.91 -7.87
C VAL A 249 -0.40 6.68 -7.69
N ARG A 250 0.13 5.53 -8.06
CA ARG A 250 -0.46 4.23 -7.76
C ARG A 250 0.46 3.46 -6.82
N THR A 251 -0.12 2.85 -5.78
CA THR A 251 0.63 2.02 -4.85
C THR A 251 0.44 0.54 -5.17
N ILE A 252 1.40 -0.30 -4.73
CA ILE A 252 1.32 -1.76 -4.90
C ILE A 252 0.02 -2.34 -4.31
N PRO A 253 -0.34 -2.08 -3.02
CA PRO A 253 -1.57 -2.63 -2.46
C PRO A 253 -2.83 -2.13 -3.17
N ALA A 254 -2.88 -0.86 -3.58
CA ALA A 254 -4.00 -0.32 -4.34
C ALA A 254 -4.15 -1.00 -5.71
N THR A 255 -3.04 -1.30 -6.40
CA THR A 255 -3.05 -2.03 -7.67
C THR A 255 -3.61 -3.44 -7.50
N ILE A 256 -3.16 -4.17 -6.48
CA ILE A 256 -3.66 -5.53 -6.19
C ILE A 256 -5.17 -5.50 -5.93
N ALA A 257 -5.65 -4.57 -5.09
CA ALA A 257 -7.07 -4.49 -4.75
C ALA A 257 -7.95 -4.08 -5.94
N ALA A 258 -7.47 -3.17 -6.79
CA ALA A 258 -8.22 -2.70 -7.93
C ALA A 258 -8.35 -3.76 -9.04
N GLU A 259 -7.30 -4.58 -9.25
CA GLU A 259 -7.19 -5.42 -10.44
C GLU A 259 -7.39 -6.92 -10.18
N LEU A 260 -7.26 -7.38 -8.92
CA LEU A 260 -7.33 -8.82 -8.60
C LEU A 260 -8.69 -9.45 -8.95
N GLY A 261 -9.78 -8.69 -8.76
CA GLY A 261 -11.13 -9.16 -9.04
C GLY A 261 -11.42 -9.32 -10.54
N GLU A 262 -10.68 -8.63 -11.40
CA GLU A 262 -10.83 -8.65 -12.86
C GLU A 262 -9.82 -9.58 -13.56
N ALA A 263 -8.78 -9.99 -12.85
CA ALA A 263 -7.73 -10.83 -13.39
C ALA A 263 -8.16 -12.30 -13.47
N PRO A 264 -8.16 -12.93 -14.66
CA PRO A 264 -8.49 -14.36 -14.80
C PRO A 264 -7.55 -15.23 -13.97
N ALA A 265 -8.10 -16.15 -13.18
CA ALA A 265 -7.32 -17.05 -12.34
C ALA A 265 -6.31 -17.85 -13.17
N GLY A 266 -5.04 -17.87 -12.73
CA GLY A 266 -3.94 -18.54 -13.45
C GLY A 266 -3.37 -17.79 -14.65
N GLY A 267 -3.99 -16.69 -15.08
CA GLY A 267 -3.48 -15.85 -16.17
C GLY A 267 -2.21 -15.04 -15.78
N ALA A 268 -1.53 -14.47 -16.78
CA ALA A 268 -0.34 -13.67 -16.57
C ALA A 268 -0.60 -12.45 -15.65
N HIS A 269 -1.75 -11.78 -15.83
CA HIS A 269 -2.15 -10.66 -14.96
C HIS A 269 -2.29 -11.10 -13.49
N TYR A 270 -2.99 -12.22 -13.26
CA TYR A 270 -3.13 -12.81 -11.92
C TYR A 270 -1.77 -13.14 -11.28
N GLN A 271 -0.86 -13.77 -12.06
CA GLN A 271 0.51 -14.07 -11.59
C GLN A 271 1.30 -12.79 -11.27
N ALA A 272 1.17 -11.74 -12.09
CA ALA A 272 1.82 -10.45 -11.85
C ALA A 272 1.36 -9.81 -10.52
N LEU A 273 0.06 -9.85 -10.22
CA LEU A 273 -0.48 -9.35 -8.97
C LEU A 273 0.01 -10.14 -7.75
N PHE A 274 0.16 -11.47 -7.87
CA PHE A 274 0.80 -12.28 -6.84
C PHE A 274 2.28 -11.95 -6.66
N MET A 275 3.01 -11.67 -7.74
CA MET A 275 4.39 -11.20 -7.65
C MET A 275 4.48 -9.85 -6.95
N LEU A 276 3.54 -8.91 -7.21
CA LEU A 276 3.44 -7.65 -6.45
C LEU A 276 3.22 -7.89 -4.96
N GLY A 277 2.33 -8.83 -4.61
CA GLY A 277 2.09 -9.23 -3.22
C GLY A 277 3.35 -9.78 -2.54
N ALA A 278 4.11 -10.63 -3.23
CA ALA A 278 5.38 -11.17 -2.72
C ALA A 278 6.43 -10.06 -2.51
N VAL A 279 6.53 -9.10 -3.45
CA VAL A 279 7.42 -7.94 -3.31
C VAL A 279 7.01 -7.08 -2.12
N LEU A 280 5.72 -6.78 -1.97
CA LEU A 280 5.20 -6.02 -0.84
C LEU A 280 5.51 -6.70 0.49
N PHE A 281 5.33 -8.01 0.57
CA PHE A 281 5.68 -8.81 1.75
C PHE A 281 7.17 -8.70 2.07
N LEU A 282 8.05 -8.83 1.08
CA LEU A 282 9.50 -8.73 1.28
C LEU A 282 9.92 -7.31 1.74
N ILE A 283 9.31 -6.27 1.20
CA ILE A 283 9.56 -4.88 1.62
C ILE A 283 9.14 -4.69 3.08
N THR A 284 7.93 -5.11 3.44
CA THR A 284 7.41 -4.94 4.81
C THR A 284 8.21 -5.76 5.82
N LEU A 285 8.58 -6.99 5.48
CA LEU A 285 9.44 -7.84 6.30
C LEU A 285 10.82 -7.21 6.49
N GLY A 286 11.46 -6.75 5.40
CA GLY A 286 12.76 -6.10 5.45
C GLY A 286 12.77 -4.84 6.32
N LEU A 287 11.73 -3.99 6.19
CA LEU A 287 11.58 -2.80 7.02
C LEU A 287 11.36 -3.15 8.49
N SER A 288 10.52 -4.14 8.80
CA SER A 288 10.27 -4.59 10.17
C SER A 288 11.57 -5.09 10.83
N ILE A 289 12.33 -5.93 10.14
CA ILE A 289 13.64 -6.43 10.61
C ILE A 289 14.62 -5.27 10.81
N ALA A 290 14.70 -4.33 9.86
CA ALA A 290 15.61 -3.19 9.96
C ALA A 290 15.31 -2.32 11.18
N VAL A 291 14.04 -2.01 11.43
CA VAL A 291 13.62 -1.20 12.58
C VAL A 291 13.87 -1.94 13.90
N GLU A 292 13.58 -3.24 13.96
CA GLU A 292 13.85 -4.05 15.14
C GLU A 292 15.35 -4.14 15.45
N TYR A 293 16.18 -4.32 14.44
CA TYR A 293 17.64 -4.32 14.59
C TYR A 293 18.18 -2.99 15.12
N ILE A 294 17.67 -1.85 14.62
CA ILE A 294 18.05 -0.52 15.11
C ILE A 294 17.61 -0.34 16.56
N SER A 295 16.41 -0.80 16.91
CA SER A 295 15.87 -0.74 18.26
C SER A 295 16.68 -1.59 19.25
N SER A 296 17.07 -2.79 18.87
CA SER A 296 17.81 -3.71 19.74
C SER A 296 19.20 -3.19 20.12
N LYS A 297 19.88 -2.47 19.23
CA LYS A 297 21.19 -1.85 19.49
C LYS A 297 21.15 -0.69 20.52
N ARG A 298 19.97 -0.13 20.82
CA ARG A 298 19.81 0.95 21.80
C ARG A 298 19.40 0.46 23.19
N LYS A 299 19.30 -0.85 23.40
CA LYS A 299 19.10 -1.47 24.72
C LYS A 299 20.44 -1.66 25.44
N ILE A 300 21.17 -0.58 25.71
CA ILE A 300 22.35 -0.57 26.63
C ILE A 300 22.09 0.46 27.71
#